data_71c8923b159b61915fa210619c57b2a3
#
_entry.id   71c8923b159b61915fa210619c57b2a3
#
_cell.length_a   1.000
_cell.length_b   1.000
_cell.length_c   1.000
_cell.angle_alpha   90.00
_cell.angle_beta   90.00
_cell.angle_gamma   90.00
#
_symmetry.space_group_name_H-M   'P 1'
#
loop_
_entity.id
_entity.type
_entity.pdbx_description
1 polymer ?
#
loop_
_entity_poly.entity_id
_entity_poly.type
_entity_poly.pdbx_seq_one_letter_code
_entity_poly.pdbx_strand_id
1 'polypeptide(L)'
;MQIALTIAGSDSGGGAGIQADLKTFQRFGVFGTSVVTAVTAQNSLGVTAVHPIPVEIVEAQLAALAADLAPAAIKSGMLGTAPIVRAVAAGLPQHRFVPYILDPVMVSTSGARLLDADAESEIRTRLIPLA
;
A
#
# COMPACT_ATOMS: atom_id res chain seq x y z
N MET A 1 16.93 -15.03 -1.57
CA MET A 1 15.94 -14.52 -0.60
C MET A 1 14.73 -14.05 -1.38
N GLN A 2 13.53 -14.41 -0.95
CA GLN A 2 12.29 -13.93 -1.59
C GLN A 2 12.04 -12.47 -1.20
N ILE A 3 11.55 -11.69 -2.15
CA ILE A 3 11.20 -10.29 -1.96
C ILE A 3 9.67 -10.17 -1.95
N ALA A 4 9.11 -9.46 -0.99
CA ALA A 4 7.68 -9.10 -0.96
C ALA A 4 7.53 -7.58 -0.92
N LEU A 5 6.51 -7.08 -1.60
CA LEU A 5 6.17 -5.67 -1.65
C LEU A 5 4.90 -5.39 -0.86
N THR A 6 4.93 -4.38 0.00
CA THR A 6 3.72 -3.76 0.53
C THR A 6 3.49 -2.39 -0.10
N ILE A 7 2.26 -2.11 -0.52
CA ILE A 7 1.81 -0.81 -1.03
C ILE A 7 0.76 -0.30 -0.03
N ALA A 8 1.15 0.61 0.86
CA ALA A 8 0.27 1.06 1.94
C ALA A 8 0.71 2.39 2.54
N GLY A 9 -0.08 2.89 3.47
CA GLY A 9 0.28 4.04 4.29
C GLY A 9 1.31 3.71 5.35
N SER A 10 2.02 4.74 5.82
CA SER A 10 2.96 4.66 6.93
C SER A 10 2.25 4.98 8.24
N ASP A 11 2.31 4.07 9.20
CA ASP A 11 1.85 4.26 10.57
C ASP A 11 3.02 4.68 11.47
N SER A 12 3.01 5.92 11.97
CA SER A 12 4.04 6.41 12.89
C SER A 12 4.12 5.61 14.19
N GLY A 13 3.02 5.00 14.62
CA GLY A 13 2.96 4.11 15.79
C GLY A 13 3.54 2.72 15.57
N GLY A 14 3.72 2.33 14.31
CA GLY A 14 4.37 1.08 13.92
C GLY A 14 3.54 -0.18 14.05
N GLY A 15 2.25 -0.07 14.40
CA GLY A 15 1.34 -1.22 14.61
C GLY A 15 0.49 -1.60 13.41
N ALA A 16 0.48 -0.79 12.35
CA ALA A 16 -0.28 -1.00 11.14
C ALA A 16 0.54 -0.58 9.91
N GLY A 17 -0.08 -0.55 8.73
CA GLY A 17 0.51 -0.06 7.50
C GLY A 17 1.79 -0.78 7.10
N ILE A 18 2.67 -0.07 6.41
CA ILE A 18 3.94 -0.65 5.94
C ILE A 18 4.80 -1.19 7.08
N GLN A 19 4.76 -0.57 8.24
CA GLN A 19 5.56 -1.00 9.39
C GLN A 19 5.16 -2.39 9.88
N ALA A 20 3.87 -2.66 10.00
CA ALA A 20 3.37 -3.98 10.39
C ALA A 20 3.71 -5.03 9.31
N ASP A 21 3.52 -4.68 8.05
CA ASP A 21 3.81 -5.58 6.93
C ASP A 21 5.31 -5.94 6.86
N LEU A 22 6.20 -4.95 6.95
CA LEU A 22 7.65 -5.17 6.90
C LEU A 22 8.14 -6.03 8.07
N LYS A 23 7.62 -5.80 9.29
CA LYS A 23 7.92 -6.63 10.45
C LYS A 23 7.46 -8.08 10.23
N THR A 24 6.30 -8.25 9.64
CA THR A 24 5.75 -9.57 9.32
C THR A 24 6.62 -10.27 8.27
N PHE A 25 6.97 -9.61 7.18
CA PHE A 25 7.86 -10.16 6.16
C PHE A 25 9.18 -10.61 6.77
N GLN A 26 9.81 -9.77 7.59
CA GLN A 26 11.05 -10.10 8.27
C GLN A 26 10.89 -11.33 9.17
N ARG A 27 9.78 -11.44 9.91
CA ARG A 27 9.51 -12.59 10.78
C ARG A 27 9.47 -13.92 10.02
N PHE A 28 9.06 -13.88 8.75
CA PHE A 28 9.02 -15.05 7.86
C PHE A 28 10.27 -15.22 6.99
N GLY A 29 11.33 -14.46 7.24
CA GLY A 29 12.58 -14.56 6.46
C GLY A 29 12.45 -13.99 5.04
N VAL A 30 11.49 -13.11 4.80
CA VAL A 30 11.25 -12.47 3.50
C VAL A 30 11.82 -11.04 3.52
N PHE A 31 12.50 -10.65 2.46
CA PHE A 31 12.98 -9.27 2.30
C PHE A 31 11.79 -8.38 1.91
N GLY A 32 11.43 -7.45 2.80
CA GLY A 32 10.31 -6.55 2.61
C GLY A 32 10.72 -5.27 1.89
N THR A 33 9.99 -4.94 0.83
CA THR A 33 10.05 -3.63 0.15
C THR A 33 8.72 -2.89 0.32
N SER A 34 8.72 -1.58 0.10
CA SER A 34 7.51 -0.78 0.32
C SER A 34 7.33 0.32 -0.71
N VAL A 35 6.07 0.58 -1.07
CA VAL A 35 5.59 1.79 -1.73
C VAL A 35 4.67 2.50 -0.74
N VAL A 36 5.04 3.71 -0.35
CA VAL A 36 4.29 4.52 0.61
C VAL A 36 3.23 5.33 -0.12
N THR A 37 1.97 5.19 0.29
CA THR A 37 0.82 5.90 -0.30
C THR A 37 0.41 7.14 0.49
N ALA A 38 0.67 7.14 1.79
CA ALA A 38 0.42 8.26 2.68
C ALA A 38 1.33 8.18 3.91
N VAL A 39 1.61 9.32 4.49
CA VAL A 39 2.21 9.40 5.83
C VAL A 39 1.10 9.74 6.81
N THR A 40 1.03 9.06 7.96
CA THR A 40 0.08 9.37 9.01
C THR A 40 0.78 9.84 10.27
N ALA A 41 0.10 10.70 11.03
CA ALA A 41 0.37 10.93 12.44
C ALA A 41 -0.60 10.05 13.23
N GLN A 42 -0.12 8.89 13.66
CA GLN A 42 -0.93 7.83 14.25
C GLN A 42 -0.22 7.20 15.44
N ASN A 43 -1.00 6.76 16.41
CA ASN A 43 -0.56 5.97 17.55
C ASN A 43 -1.64 4.95 17.93
N SER A 44 -1.53 4.29 19.08
CA SER A 44 -2.52 3.31 19.54
C SER A 44 -3.89 3.88 19.86
N LEU A 45 -4.01 5.20 20.01
CA LEU A 45 -5.27 5.89 20.33
C LEU A 45 -6.03 6.35 19.09
N GLY A 46 -5.34 6.58 17.98
CA GLY A 46 -5.99 7.02 16.74
C GLY A 46 -5.06 7.68 15.74
N VAL A 47 -5.68 8.15 14.67
CA VAL A 47 -5.05 8.88 13.56
C VAL A 47 -5.40 10.36 13.70
N THR A 48 -4.41 11.23 13.83
CA THR A 48 -4.60 12.69 14.00
C THR A 48 -4.36 13.48 12.72
N ALA A 49 -3.57 12.94 11.79
CA ALA A 49 -3.31 13.56 10.49
C ALA A 49 -2.95 12.50 9.44
N VAL A 50 -3.30 12.77 8.19
CA VAL A 50 -2.96 11.94 7.02
C VAL A 50 -2.48 12.87 5.92
N HIS A 51 -1.33 12.57 5.33
CA HIS A 51 -0.80 13.28 4.17
C HIS A 51 -0.60 12.29 3.01
N PRO A 52 -1.47 12.30 1.98
CA PRO A 52 -1.29 11.48 0.80
C PRO A 52 0.02 11.82 0.08
N ILE A 53 0.73 10.80 -0.38
CA ILE A 53 1.91 10.98 -1.21
C ILE A 53 1.46 11.41 -2.62
N PRO A 54 2.15 12.35 -3.28
CA PRO A 54 1.88 12.71 -4.68
C PRO A 54 1.91 11.48 -5.59
N VAL A 55 0.95 11.39 -6.52
CA VAL A 55 0.78 10.22 -7.40
C VAL A 55 2.05 9.90 -8.16
N GLU A 56 2.73 10.91 -8.70
CA GLU A 56 3.99 10.75 -9.42
C GLU A 56 5.11 10.12 -8.58
N ILE A 57 5.07 10.33 -7.26
CA ILE A 57 6.03 9.69 -6.35
C ILE A 57 5.64 8.22 -6.09
N VAL A 58 4.35 7.92 -6.00
CA VAL A 58 3.89 6.52 -5.92
C VAL A 58 4.31 5.74 -7.17
N GLU A 59 4.11 6.31 -8.35
CA GLU A 59 4.53 5.72 -9.62
C GLU A 59 6.06 5.53 -9.69
N ALA A 60 6.82 6.54 -9.24
CA ALA A 60 8.28 6.46 -9.20
C ALA A 60 8.80 5.36 -8.25
N GLN A 61 8.15 5.17 -7.10
CA GLN A 61 8.48 4.07 -6.18
C GLN A 61 8.24 2.70 -6.85
N LEU A 62 7.10 2.51 -7.51
CA LEU A 62 6.79 1.27 -8.24
C LEU A 62 7.84 0.99 -9.32
N ALA A 63 8.20 1.99 -10.12
CA ALA A 63 9.19 1.87 -11.18
C ALA A 63 10.60 1.55 -10.64
N ALA A 64 10.99 2.18 -9.54
CA ALA A 64 12.29 1.92 -8.91
C ALA A 64 12.42 0.47 -8.44
N LEU A 65 11.38 -0.08 -7.80
CA LEU A 65 11.37 -1.47 -7.36
C LEU A 65 11.33 -2.45 -8.52
N ALA A 66 10.58 -2.13 -9.59
CA ALA A 66 10.54 -2.95 -10.80
C ALA A 66 11.90 -3.06 -11.49
N ALA A 67 12.73 -2.01 -11.40
CA ALA A 67 14.03 -1.97 -12.05
C ALA A 67 15.10 -2.83 -11.37
N ASP A 68 15.00 -3.04 -10.04
CA ASP A 68 16.08 -3.67 -9.26
C ASP A 68 15.59 -4.73 -8.27
N LEU A 69 14.46 -4.51 -7.60
CA LEU A 69 13.96 -5.32 -6.50
C LEU A 69 12.58 -5.93 -6.81
N ALA A 70 12.42 -6.52 -7.98
CA ALA A 70 11.14 -7.08 -8.43
C ALA A 70 10.57 -8.08 -7.40
N PRO A 71 9.37 -7.83 -6.85
CA PRO A 71 8.80 -8.66 -5.80
C PRO A 71 8.26 -9.98 -6.35
N ALA A 72 8.35 -11.03 -5.53
CA ALA A 72 7.73 -12.34 -5.78
C ALA A 72 6.25 -12.39 -5.34
N ALA A 73 5.81 -11.44 -4.52
CA ALA A 73 4.42 -11.27 -4.10
C ALA A 73 4.18 -9.83 -3.66
N ILE A 74 2.96 -9.35 -3.88
CA ILE A 74 2.58 -7.96 -3.58
C ILE A 74 1.31 -7.96 -2.72
N LYS A 75 1.32 -7.13 -1.68
CA LYS A 75 0.14 -6.82 -0.88
C LYS A 75 -0.13 -5.33 -0.94
N SER A 76 -1.38 -4.92 -1.12
CA SER A 76 -1.77 -3.54 -0.86
C SER A 76 -2.66 -3.44 0.39
N GLY A 77 -2.46 -2.35 1.15
CA GLY A 77 -3.31 -1.95 2.25
C GLY A 77 -3.99 -0.61 1.95
N MET A 78 -3.82 0.37 2.85
CA MET A 78 -4.40 1.70 2.69
C MET A 78 -3.83 2.43 1.46
N LEU A 79 -4.69 2.81 0.53
CA LEU A 79 -4.34 3.56 -0.68
C LEU A 79 -4.79 5.03 -0.62
N GLY A 80 -5.82 5.34 0.14
CA GLY A 80 -6.25 6.69 0.48
C GLY A 80 -7.10 7.36 -0.58
N THR A 81 -6.57 7.64 -1.75
CA THR A 81 -7.22 8.47 -2.78
C THR A 81 -7.45 7.72 -4.09
N ALA A 82 -8.45 8.12 -4.85
CA ALA A 82 -8.76 7.53 -6.15
C ALA A 82 -7.58 7.63 -7.15
N PRO A 83 -6.84 8.75 -7.26
CA PRO A 83 -5.67 8.82 -8.13
C PRO A 83 -4.59 7.80 -7.77
N ILE A 84 -4.33 7.58 -6.48
CA ILE A 84 -3.36 6.56 -6.03
C ILE A 84 -3.85 5.16 -6.39
N VAL A 85 -5.13 4.85 -6.17
CA VAL A 85 -5.72 3.56 -6.57
C VAL A 85 -5.53 3.31 -8.07
N ARG A 86 -5.79 4.32 -8.91
CA ARG A 86 -5.59 4.20 -10.37
C ARG A 86 -4.12 3.97 -10.73
N ALA A 87 -3.20 4.68 -10.10
CA ALA A 87 -1.77 4.51 -10.34
C ALA A 87 -1.28 3.10 -9.97
N VAL A 88 -1.72 2.57 -8.83
CA VAL A 88 -1.41 1.20 -8.40
C VAL A 88 -2.00 0.18 -9.37
N ALA A 89 -3.28 0.33 -9.74
CA ALA A 89 -3.96 -0.57 -10.66
C ALA A 89 -3.30 -0.62 -12.06
N ALA A 90 -2.77 0.52 -12.53
CA ALA A 90 -2.00 0.57 -13.77
C ALA A 90 -0.59 -0.01 -13.60
N GLY A 91 0.06 0.27 -12.48
CA GLY A 91 1.44 -0.16 -12.21
C GLY A 91 1.59 -1.68 -12.03
N LEU A 92 0.62 -2.35 -11.40
CA LEU A 92 0.70 -3.79 -11.17
C LEU A 92 0.91 -4.59 -12.47
N PRO A 93 0.04 -4.48 -13.50
CA PRO A 93 0.26 -5.18 -14.77
C PRO A 93 1.45 -4.62 -15.57
N GLN A 94 1.68 -3.31 -15.55
CA GLN A 94 2.78 -2.67 -16.25
C GLN A 94 4.13 -3.24 -15.84
N HIS A 95 4.32 -3.48 -14.53
CA HIS A 95 5.55 -4.02 -13.97
C HIS A 95 5.51 -5.54 -13.78
N ARG A 96 4.43 -6.20 -14.18
CA ARG A 96 4.21 -7.65 -14.00
C ARG A 96 4.29 -8.08 -12.54
N PHE A 97 3.75 -7.26 -11.66
CA PHE A 97 3.72 -7.50 -10.22
C PHE A 97 2.58 -8.48 -9.87
N VAL A 98 2.90 -9.76 -9.84
CA VAL A 98 1.99 -10.87 -9.51
C VAL A 98 2.71 -11.92 -8.67
N PRO A 99 2.03 -12.65 -7.77
CA PRO A 99 0.62 -12.53 -7.39
C PRO A 99 0.35 -11.28 -6.54
N TYR A 100 -0.89 -10.80 -6.60
CA TYR A 100 -1.35 -9.61 -5.89
C TYR A 100 -2.44 -9.94 -4.86
N ILE A 101 -2.25 -9.49 -3.64
CA ILE A 101 -3.17 -9.66 -2.51
C ILE A 101 -3.72 -8.27 -2.13
N LEU A 102 -5.01 -8.09 -2.23
CA LEU A 102 -5.71 -6.87 -1.86
C LEU A 102 -6.26 -6.98 -0.44
N ASP A 103 -5.80 -6.10 0.45
CA ASP A 103 -6.42 -5.82 1.74
C ASP A 103 -7.19 -4.49 1.61
N PRO A 104 -8.53 -4.52 1.47
CA PRO A 104 -9.33 -3.33 1.15
C PRO A 104 -9.57 -2.46 2.39
N VAL A 105 -8.52 -1.90 2.96
CA VAL A 105 -8.59 -1.04 4.15
C VAL A 105 -9.38 0.23 3.85
N MET A 106 -10.46 0.49 4.61
CA MET A 106 -11.33 1.66 4.46
C MET A 106 -11.29 2.57 5.68
N VAL A 107 -11.17 1.98 6.88
CA VAL A 107 -11.12 2.70 8.15
C VAL A 107 -10.01 2.13 9.03
N SER A 108 -9.46 2.95 9.93
CA SER A 108 -8.53 2.48 10.94
C SER A 108 -9.24 1.71 12.05
N THR A 109 -8.49 1.00 12.89
CA THR A 109 -9.01 0.33 14.09
C THR A 109 -9.72 1.31 15.03
N SER A 110 -9.27 2.57 15.08
CA SER A 110 -9.90 3.64 15.87
C SER A 110 -11.12 4.29 15.19
N GLY A 111 -11.51 3.85 13.97
CA GLY A 111 -12.65 4.35 13.23
C GLY A 111 -12.37 5.53 12.30
N ALA A 112 -11.12 6.00 12.18
CA ALA A 112 -10.76 7.06 11.24
C ALA A 112 -10.91 6.57 9.80
N ARG A 113 -11.59 7.37 8.94
CA ARG A 113 -11.73 7.06 7.52
C ARG A 113 -10.39 7.23 6.81
N LEU A 114 -9.91 6.17 6.18
CA LEU A 114 -8.61 6.10 5.50
C LEU A 114 -8.74 6.04 3.98
N LEU A 115 -9.94 6.12 3.46
CA LEU A 115 -10.24 5.99 2.03
C LEU A 115 -11.30 7.01 1.63
N ASP A 116 -11.06 7.76 0.56
CA ASP A 116 -12.03 8.64 -0.04
C ASP A 116 -13.17 7.83 -0.69
N ALA A 117 -14.38 8.43 -0.76
CA ALA A 117 -15.55 7.76 -1.34
C ALA A 117 -15.32 7.31 -2.80
N ASP A 118 -14.66 8.14 -3.60
CA ASP A 118 -14.35 7.82 -5.00
C ASP A 118 -13.32 6.68 -5.10
N ALA A 119 -12.41 6.59 -4.15
CA ALA A 119 -11.39 5.54 -4.10
C ALA A 119 -12.00 4.15 -3.86
N GLU A 120 -13.09 4.04 -3.11
CA GLU A 120 -13.79 2.77 -2.92
C GLU A 120 -14.29 2.20 -4.25
N SER A 121 -14.91 3.04 -5.08
CA SER A 121 -15.38 2.64 -6.42
C SER A 121 -14.21 2.20 -7.31
N GLU A 122 -13.10 2.92 -7.28
CA GLU A 122 -11.89 2.57 -8.05
C GLU A 122 -11.28 1.24 -7.59
N ILE A 123 -11.27 0.95 -6.30
CA ILE A 123 -10.83 -0.35 -5.77
C ILE A 123 -11.71 -1.48 -6.33
N ARG A 124 -13.03 -1.31 -6.28
CA ARG A 124 -13.98 -2.32 -6.75
C ARG A 124 -13.80 -2.63 -8.24
N THR A 125 -13.61 -1.60 -9.05
CA THR A 125 -13.60 -1.74 -10.52
C THR A 125 -12.22 -2.05 -11.09
N ARG A 126 -11.14 -1.65 -10.42
CA ARG A 126 -9.77 -1.74 -10.96
C ARG A 126 -8.86 -2.70 -10.21
N LEU A 127 -8.95 -2.80 -8.88
CA LEU A 127 -8.03 -3.63 -8.09
C LEU A 127 -8.57 -5.01 -7.79
N ILE A 128 -9.85 -5.14 -7.44
CA ILE A 128 -10.45 -6.46 -7.18
C ILE A 128 -10.24 -7.43 -8.35
N PRO A 129 -10.42 -7.02 -9.63
CA PRO A 129 -10.17 -7.93 -10.74
C PRO A 129 -8.71 -8.39 -10.90
N LEU A 130 -7.74 -7.68 -10.31
CA LEU A 130 -6.31 -8.02 -10.36
C LEU A 130 -5.87 -8.92 -9.21
N ALA A 131 -6.65 -9.00 -8.15
CA ALA A 131 -6.31 -9.73 -6.93
C ALA A 131 -6.49 -11.26 -7.09
#